data_edac0ceef66806bc62c03b361323d048
#
_entry.id   edac0ceef66806bc62c03b361323d048
#
_cell.length_a   1.000
_cell.length_b   1.000
_cell.length_c   1.000
_cell.angle_alpha   90.00
_cell.angle_beta   90.00
_cell.angle_gamma   90.00
#
_symmetry.space_group_name_H-M   'P 1'
#
loop_
_entity.id
_entity.type
_entity.pdbx_description
1 polymer ?
#
loop_
_entity_poly.entity_id
_entity_poly.type
_entity_poly.pdbx_seq_one_letter_code
_entity_poly.pdbx_strand_id
1 'polypeptide(L)'
;REVWRSGLLEDYIRNGDSEIHSEENGMGQNTEYTVVEGWTMTDQDVWIPFSDEASGFSFRYPSNWHRKPDGWSDFRIENGLNWMTVEYSDAAADTDARKMKDALKRSVCDEEGRLLDGCTCETVVLNGTEFVKVSSPQRISLTGKKWIEARRTTYGYYKDNPLRCMTIVQWATSEPFRKEMDEMAQSFFIREP
;
A
#
# COMPACT_ATOMS: atom_id res chain seq x y z
N ARG A 1 -16.67 -6.78 -5.99
CA ARG A 1 -15.75 -6.40 -4.87
C ARG A 1 -14.98 -7.59 -4.29
N GLU A 2 -15.52 -8.80 -4.33
CA GLU A 2 -14.83 -10.02 -3.84
C GLU A 2 -13.91 -10.67 -4.87
N VAL A 3 -14.16 -10.49 -6.15
CA VAL A 3 -13.36 -11.05 -7.26
C VAL A 3 -11.92 -10.48 -7.29
N TRP A 4 -11.71 -9.31 -6.74
CA TRP A 4 -10.41 -8.64 -6.66
C TRP A 4 -9.42 -9.27 -5.68
N ARG A 5 -9.92 -9.91 -4.63
CA ARG A 5 -9.08 -10.48 -3.57
C ARG A 5 -8.52 -11.84 -3.93
N SER A 6 -9.20 -12.59 -4.80
CA SER A 6 -8.77 -13.94 -5.19
C SER A 6 -7.64 -13.96 -6.21
N GLY A 7 -7.66 -13.09 -7.22
CA GLY A 7 -6.67 -13.12 -8.30
C GLY A 7 -5.23 -12.84 -7.87
N LEU A 8 -5.03 -11.83 -7.01
CA LEU A 8 -3.69 -11.47 -6.52
C LEU A 8 -3.09 -12.54 -5.60
N LEU A 9 -3.94 -13.21 -4.83
CA LEU A 9 -3.50 -14.28 -3.95
C LEU A 9 -3.17 -15.55 -4.72
N GLU A 10 -3.96 -15.88 -5.74
CA GLU A 10 -3.72 -17.03 -6.63
C GLU A 10 -2.43 -16.86 -7.44
N ASP A 11 -2.15 -15.66 -7.93
CA ASP A 11 -0.90 -15.37 -8.65
C ASP A 11 0.33 -15.45 -7.73
N TYR A 12 0.20 -15.00 -6.48
CA TYR A 12 1.26 -15.12 -5.49
C TYR A 12 1.53 -16.59 -5.14
N ILE A 13 0.48 -17.38 -4.88
CA ILE A 13 0.60 -18.81 -4.57
C ILE A 13 1.19 -19.56 -5.76
N ARG A 14 0.74 -19.28 -6.99
CA ARG A 14 1.21 -19.93 -8.20
C ARG A 14 2.67 -19.63 -8.52
N ASN A 15 3.10 -18.38 -8.33
CA ASN A 15 4.48 -17.96 -8.59
C ASN A 15 5.43 -18.30 -7.43
N GLY A 16 4.94 -18.31 -6.19
CA GLY A 16 5.72 -18.68 -5.00
C GLY A 16 6.05 -20.17 -4.95
N ASP A 17 5.09 -21.03 -5.29
CA ASP A 17 5.29 -22.49 -5.32
C ASP A 17 6.22 -22.92 -6.46
N SER A 18 6.28 -22.17 -7.58
CA SER A 18 7.16 -22.52 -8.69
C SER A 18 8.64 -22.25 -8.41
N GLU A 19 8.96 -21.32 -7.51
CA GLU A 19 10.35 -21.08 -7.09
C GLU A 19 10.84 -22.11 -6.06
N ILE A 20 9.95 -22.69 -5.26
CA ILE A 20 10.31 -23.71 -4.26
C ILE A 20 10.60 -25.09 -4.91
N HIS A 21 10.04 -25.37 -6.09
CA HIS A 21 10.22 -26.66 -6.77
C HIS A 21 11.37 -26.71 -7.79
N SER A 22 12.05 -25.60 -8.08
CA SER A 22 13.15 -25.58 -9.06
C SER A 22 14.54 -25.87 -8.48
N GLU A 23 14.71 -26.03 -7.18
CA GLU A 23 16.01 -26.23 -6.54
C GLU A 23 16.33 -27.65 -6.05
N GLU A 24 15.52 -28.67 -6.39
CA GLU A 24 15.81 -30.04 -5.99
C GLU A 24 16.83 -30.80 -6.87
N ASN A 25 17.47 -30.15 -7.86
CA ASN A 25 18.50 -30.79 -8.66
C ASN A 25 19.79 -29.97 -8.75
N GLY A 26 20.66 -30.08 -7.78
CA GLY A 26 22.04 -29.67 -7.94
C GLY A 26 22.74 -29.14 -6.68
N MET A 27 23.45 -30.05 -6.00
CA MET A 27 24.56 -29.83 -5.05
C MET A 27 24.39 -28.73 -3.97
N GLY A 28 23.95 -29.14 -2.83
CA GLY A 28 24.63 -28.87 -1.56
C GLY A 28 24.93 -27.43 -1.16
N GLN A 29 23.94 -26.60 -0.94
CA GLN A 29 23.96 -25.64 0.15
C GLN A 29 22.55 -25.57 0.73
N ASN A 30 22.40 -26.08 1.94
CA ASN A 30 21.23 -25.85 2.77
C ASN A 30 21.13 -24.34 3.04
N THR A 31 20.40 -23.64 2.22
CA THR A 31 19.92 -22.31 2.55
C THR A 31 18.64 -22.52 3.35
N GLU A 32 18.78 -22.68 4.67
CA GLU A 32 17.65 -22.55 5.58
C GLU A 32 17.11 -21.12 5.39
N TYR A 33 15.99 -20.99 4.72
CA TYR A 33 15.21 -19.76 4.74
C TYR A 33 14.61 -19.64 6.14
N THR A 34 15.38 -19.08 7.05
CA THR A 34 14.85 -18.60 8.31
C THR A 34 13.87 -17.50 7.95
N VAL A 35 12.60 -17.67 8.29
CA VAL A 35 11.65 -16.55 8.35
C VAL A 35 12.24 -15.61 9.39
N VAL A 36 12.99 -14.61 8.94
CA VAL A 36 13.61 -13.63 9.82
C VAL A 36 12.51 -12.75 10.36
N GLU A 37 12.03 -13.07 11.56
CA GLU A 37 11.37 -12.10 12.40
C GLU A 37 12.39 -11.00 12.70
N GLY A 38 12.26 -9.88 12.03
CA GLY A 38 13.10 -8.72 12.21
C GLY A 38 14.03 -8.45 11.04
N TRP A 39 13.50 -7.89 9.97
CA TRP A 39 14.29 -7.12 9.05
C TRP A 39 14.80 -5.88 9.78
N THR A 40 16.06 -5.93 10.18
CA THR A 40 16.80 -4.70 10.47
C THR A 40 17.12 -4.09 9.11
N MET A 41 16.60 -2.89 8.84
CA MET A 41 17.11 -2.05 7.74
C MET A 41 18.64 -2.00 7.92
N THR A 42 19.36 -2.56 6.96
CA THR A 42 20.81 -2.35 6.91
C THR A 42 21.01 -0.92 6.41
N ASP A 43 22.04 -0.22 6.88
CA ASP A 43 22.42 1.14 6.46
C ASP A 43 22.69 1.30 4.95
N GLN A 44 22.33 0.32 4.13
CA GLN A 44 22.56 0.23 2.68
C GLN A 44 21.27 0.24 1.85
N ASP A 45 20.09 0.42 2.43
CA ASP A 45 18.85 0.50 1.64
C ASP A 45 18.85 1.79 0.83
N VAL A 46 19.11 1.63 -0.45
CA VAL A 46 19.09 2.75 -1.41
C VAL A 46 17.63 3.11 -1.68
N TRP A 47 17.26 4.36 -1.42
CA TRP A 47 15.96 4.89 -1.76
C TRP A 47 15.91 5.33 -3.22
N ILE A 48 14.98 4.75 -3.98
CA ILE A 48 14.78 5.05 -5.40
C ILE A 48 13.76 6.18 -5.53
N PRO A 49 14.11 7.31 -6.17
CA PRO A 49 13.15 8.36 -6.44
C PRO A 49 12.20 7.94 -7.57
N PHE A 50 10.93 8.28 -7.42
CA PHE A 50 9.92 8.19 -8.46
C PHE A 50 9.26 9.56 -8.65
N SER A 51 8.97 9.91 -9.89
CA SER A 51 8.24 11.12 -10.24
C SER A 51 7.31 10.83 -11.41
N ASP A 52 6.06 11.22 -11.28
CA ASP A 52 5.09 11.28 -12.38
C ASP A 52 4.82 12.76 -12.71
N GLU A 53 5.35 13.19 -13.84
CA GLU A 53 5.19 14.59 -14.28
C GLU A 53 3.76 14.90 -14.73
N ALA A 54 3.04 13.93 -15.27
CA ALA A 54 1.68 14.10 -15.76
C ALA A 54 0.69 14.31 -14.59
N SER A 55 0.81 13.50 -13.55
CA SER A 55 -0.02 13.61 -12.35
C SER A 55 0.54 14.58 -11.31
N GLY A 56 1.79 15.02 -11.47
CA GLY A 56 2.44 16.04 -10.62
C GLY A 56 2.79 15.56 -9.23
N PHE A 57 3.06 14.28 -9.02
CA PHE A 57 3.53 13.77 -7.72
C PHE A 57 4.89 13.08 -7.80
N SER A 58 5.58 13.06 -6.68
CA SER A 58 6.83 12.31 -6.51
C SER A 58 6.97 11.75 -5.10
N PHE A 59 7.77 10.71 -4.96
CA PHE A 59 8.12 10.11 -3.67
C PHE A 59 9.36 9.23 -3.81
N ARG A 60 9.79 8.59 -2.71
CA ARG A 60 10.89 7.63 -2.70
C ARG A 60 10.44 6.30 -2.11
N TYR A 61 11.01 5.21 -2.59
CA TYR A 61 10.78 3.86 -2.07
C TYR A 61 12.07 3.06 -2.00
N PRO A 62 12.20 2.07 -1.10
CA PRO A 62 13.41 1.26 -0.97
C PRO A 62 13.67 0.38 -2.20
N SER A 63 14.94 0.14 -2.52
CA SER A 63 15.36 -0.64 -3.70
C SER A 63 14.98 -2.12 -3.64
N ASN A 64 14.66 -2.65 -2.46
CA ASN A 64 14.15 -4.01 -2.26
C ASN A 64 12.64 -4.15 -2.52
N TRP A 65 11.97 -3.07 -2.92
CA TRP A 65 10.59 -3.10 -3.41
C TRP A 65 10.57 -3.14 -4.93
N HIS A 66 9.70 -3.99 -5.49
CA HIS A 66 9.62 -4.22 -6.92
C HIS A 66 8.39 -3.55 -7.52
N ARG A 67 8.60 -2.83 -8.61
CA ARG A 67 7.50 -2.22 -9.37
C ARG A 67 6.72 -3.32 -10.09
N LYS A 68 5.39 -3.33 -9.89
CA LYS A 68 4.48 -4.29 -10.53
C LYS A 68 3.27 -3.55 -11.09
N PRO A 69 3.28 -3.21 -12.38
CA PRO A 69 2.11 -2.61 -13.02
C PRO A 69 0.93 -3.57 -12.94
N ASP A 70 -0.21 -3.09 -12.42
CA ASP A 70 -1.44 -3.87 -12.30
C ASP A 70 -2.55 -3.44 -13.29
N GLY A 71 -2.28 -2.41 -14.09
CA GLY A 71 -3.22 -1.86 -15.07
C GLY A 71 -4.36 -1.03 -14.47
N TRP A 72 -4.35 -0.80 -13.14
CA TRP A 72 -5.42 -0.12 -12.42
C TRP A 72 -4.93 1.08 -11.61
N SER A 73 -3.72 0.99 -11.07
CA SER A 73 -3.08 2.08 -10.37
C SER A 73 -2.04 2.76 -11.26
N ASP A 74 -1.80 4.06 -11.04
CA ASP A 74 -0.75 4.80 -11.73
C ASP A 74 0.64 4.30 -11.31
N PHE A 75 0.73 3.81 -10.08
CA PHE A 75 1.95 3.23 -9.53
C PHE A 75 1.64 2.10 -8.54
N ARG A 76 2.37 1.00 -8.65
CA ARG A 76 2.34 -0.11 -7.70
C ARG A 76 3.73 -0.65 -7.45
N ILE A 77 4.04 -0.89 -6.18
CA ILE A 77 5.23 -1.61 -5.71
C ILE A 77 4.85 -2.68 -4.69
N GLU A 78 5.65 -3.72 -4.61
CA GLU A 78 5.44 -4.81 -3.66
C GLU A 78 6.76 -5.36 -3.13
N ASN A 79 6.71 -5.91 -1.90
CA ASN A 79 7.75 -6.71 -1.28
C ASN A 79 7.06 -7.88 -0.55
N GLY A 80 7.08 -9.07 -1.14
CA GLY A 80 6.33 -10.22 -0.67
C GLY A 80 4.82 -9.94 -0.62
N LEU A 81 4.22 -10.11 0.57
CA LEU A 81 2.78 -9.84 0.80
C LEU A 81 2.47 -8.36 1.07
N ASN A 82 3.48 -7.52 1.10
CA ASN A 82 3.32 -6.10 1.36
C ASN A 82 3.29 -5.35 0.04
N TRP A 83 2.40 -4.38 -0.09
CA TRP A 83 2.28 -3.60 -1.30
C TRP A 83 1.80 -2.18 -1.04
N MET A 84 2.15 -1.28 -1.94
CA MET A 84 1.65 0.08 -1.99
C MET A 84 1.18 0.41 -3.40
N THR A 85 0.02 1.06 -3.51
CA THR A 85 -0.48 1.64 -4.75
C THR A 85 -0.68 3.13 -4.60
N VAL A 86 -0.51 3.83 -5.71
CA VAL A 86 -0.88 5.25 -5.85
C VAL A 86 -1.85 5.34 -7.01
N GLU A 87 -2.99 5.94 -6.75
CA GLU A 87 -4.02 6.23 -7.74
C GLU A 87 -4.24 7.73 -7.79
N TYR A 88 -4.17 8.29 -8.97
CA TYR A 88 -4.49 9.68 -9.24
C TYR A 88 -5.68 9.74 -10.19
N SER A 89 -6.65 10.58 -9.89
CA SER A 89 -7.78 10.79 -10.77
C SER A 89 -8.24 12.24 -10.75
N ASP A 90 -8.58 12.76 -11.91
CA ASP A 90 -9.45 13.92 -12.05
C ASP A 90 -10.87 13.42 -11.80
N ALA A 91 -11.45 13.78 -10.66
CA ALA A 91 -12.73 13.23 -10.25
C ALA A 91 -13.88 13.72 -11.13
N ALA A 92 -14.93 12.90 -11.22
CA ALA A 92 -16.14 13.22 -11.96
C ALA A 92 -16.78 14.54 -11.49
N ALA A 93 -17.37 15.28 -12.42
CA ALA A 93 -17.91 16.62 -12.22
C ALA A 93 -18.92 16.78 -11.07
N ASP A 94 -19.55 15.68 -10.63
CA ASP A 94 -20.60 15.67 -9.58
C ASP A 94 -20.07 15.42 -8.16
N THR A 95 -18.75 15.31 -8.00
CA THR A 95 -18.11 15.00 -6.71
C THR A 95 -17.23 16.17 -6.27
N ASP A 96 -17.28 16.52 -4.99
CA ASP A 96 -16.41 17.53 -4.38
C ASP A 96 -15.42 16.89 -3.39
N ALA A 97 -14.33 17.60 -3.10
CA ALA A 97 -13.27 17.13 -2.19
C ALA A 97 -13.81 16.77 -0.80
N ARG A 98 -14.83 17.49 -0.31
CA ARG A 98 -15.46 17.23 0.99
C ARG A 98 -16.16 15.87 0.99
N LYS A 99 -16.96 15.58 -0.05
CA LYS A 99 -17.65 14.27 -0.16
C LYS A 99 -16.67 13.11 -0.22
N MET A 100 -15.54 13.29 -0.92
CA MET A 100 -14.48 12.28 -1.00
C MET A 100 -13.81 12.07 0.35
N LYS A 101 -13.46 13.14 1.06
CA LYS A 101 -12.91 13.08 2.43
C LYS A 101 -13.88 12.37 3.38
N ASP A 102 -15.16 12.72 3.34
CA ASP A 102 -16.19 12.12 4.18
C ASP A 102 -16.44 10.64 3.83
N ALA A 103 -16.39 10.28 2.56
CA ALA A 103 -16.50 8.88 2.13
C ALA A 103 -15.32 8.03 2.64
N LEU A 104 -14.09 8.56 2.54
CA LEU A 104 -12.91 7.88 3.09
C LEU A 104 -13.00 7.70 4.60
N LYS A 105 -13.38 8.75 5.35
CA LYS A 105 -13.57 8.67 6.81
C LYS A 105 -14.61 7.64 7.20
N ARG A 106 -15.76 7.63 6.50
CA ARG A 106 -16.85 6.65 6.76
C ARG A 106 -16.46 5.21 6.44
N SER A 107 -15.45 4.97 5.61
CA SER A 107 -15.01 3.61 5.27
C SER A 107 -14.48 2.80 6.46
N VAL A 108 -14.18 3.45 7.58
CA VAL A 108 -13.68 2.86 8.82
C VAL A 108 -14.63 3.08 10.00
N CYS A 109 -15.87 3.47 9.73
CA CYS A 109 -16.91 3.70 10.74
C CYS A 109 -18.09 2.74 10.55
N ASP A 110 -18.86 2.53 11.64
CA ASP A 110 -20.15 1.87 11.62
C ASP A 110 -21.26 2.79 11.06
N GLU A 111 -22.51 2.30 11.03
CA GLU A 111 -23.69 3.05 10.53
C GLU A 111 -23.98 4.30 11.37
N GLU A 112 -23.60 4.32 12.65
CA GLU A 112 -23.73 5.47 13.54
C GLU A 112 -22.55 6.44 13.47
N GLY A 113 -21.55 6.18 12.63
CA GLY A 113 -20.38 7.04 12.42
C GLY A 113 -19.28 6.86 13.47
N ARG A 114 -19.33 5.83 14.31
CA ARG A 114 -18.28 5.50 15.28
C ARG A 114 -17.19 4.67 14.61
N LEU A 115 -15.93 4.91 14.97
CA LEU A 115 -14.82 4.11 14.46
C LEU A 115 -15.01 2.62 14.79
N LEU A 116 -14.81 1.78 13.80
CA LEU A 116 -14.76 0.33 13.98
C LEU A 116 -13.55 -0.06 14.83
N ASP A 117 -13.64 -1.19 15.52
CA ASP A 117 -12.57 -1.67 16.40
C ASP A 117 -11.23 -1.82 15.67
N GLY A 118 -10.18 -1.32 16.31
CA GLY A 118 -8.83 -1.31 15.75
C GLY A 118 -8.60 -0.38 14.56
N CYS A 119 -9.62 0.37 14.11
CA CYS A 119 -9.50 1.37 13.06
C CYS A 119 -9.03 2.72 13.60
N THR A 120 -8.36 3.50 12.74
CA THR A 120 -7.99 4.89 13.03
C THR A 120 -8.38 5.79 11.87
N CYS A 121 -8.68 7.07 12.19
CA CYS A 121 -8.96 8.10 11.20
C CYS A 121 -8.38 9.43 11.73
N GLU A 122 -7.47 10.00 10.96
CA GLU A 122 -6.77 11.23 11.34
C GLU A 122 -6.49 12.11 10.11
N THR A 123 -6.21 13.38 10.32
CA THR A 123 -5.66 14.28 9.32
C THR A 123 -4.15 14.38 9.58
N VAL A 124 -3.34 14.14 8.54
CA VAL A 124 -1.88 14.21 8.60
C VAL A 124 -1.36 15.20 7.55
N VAL A 125 -0.19 15.76 7.80
CA VAL A 125 0.49 16.63 6.85
C VAL A 125 1.75 15.92 6.34
N LEU A 126 1.82 15.67 5.05
CA LEU A 126 2.97 15.07 4.37
C LEU A 126 3.58 16.14 3.47
N ASN A 127 4.81 16.54 3.75
CA ASN A 127 5.52 17.60 3.01
C ASN A 127 4.69 18.88 2.75
N GLY A 128 3.98 19.36 3.77
CA GLY A 128 3.15 20.55 3.67
C GLY A 128 1.77 20.35 3.06
N THR A 129 1.46 19.14 2.59
CA THR A 129 0.15 18.78 2.00
C THR A 129 -0.70 17.99 2.99
N GLU A 130 -1.96 18.38 3.16
CA GLU A 130 -2.92 17.72 4.05
C GLU A 130 -3.51 16.47 3.42
N PHE A 131 -3.51 15.37 4.15
CA PHE A 131 -4.14 14.10 3.80
C PHE A 131 -5.10 13.64 4.90
N VAL A 132 -6.17 12.97 4.51
CA VAL A 132 -6.95 12.12 5.41
C VAL A 132 -6.30 10.74 5.44
N LYS A 133 -5.84 10.29 6.61
CA LYS A 133 -5.28 8.96 6.83
C LYS A 133 -6.31 8.11 7.55
N VAL A 134 -6.67 6.97 6.98
CA VAL A 134 -7.47 5.95 7.64
C VAL A 134 -6.70 4.64 7.67
N SER A 135 -6.82 3.89 8.77
CA SER A 135 -6.15 2.60 8.89
C SER A 135 -7.08 1.58 9.52
N SER A 136 -7.06 0.36 9.01
CA SER A 136 -7.92 -0.74 9.47
C SER A 136 -7.16 -2.06 9.55
N PRO A 137 -7.45 -2.89 10.56
CA PRO A 137 -6.96 -4.26 10.61
C PRO A 137 -7.57 -5.08 9.47
N GLN A 138 -6.79 -5.99 8.92
CA GLN A 138 -7.21 -6.88 7.84
C GLN A 138 -6.70 -8.29 8.12
N ARG A 139 -7.34 -9.28 7.48
CA ARG A 139 -6.88 -10.68 7.51
C ARG A 139 -6.87 -11.24 6.11
N ILE A 140 -5.81 -11.95 5.76
CA ILE A 140 -5.66 -12.64 4.49
C ILE A 140 -5.61 -14.14 4.78
N SER A 141 -6.39 -14.93 4.03
CA SER A 141 -6.23 -16.38 4.02
C SER A 141 -5.30 -16.78 2.89
N LEU A 142 -4.17 -17.40 3.20
CA LEU A 142 -3.21 -17.86 2.19
C LEU A 142 -3.61 -19.20 1.56
N THR A 143 -4.20 -20.11 2.35
CA THR A 143 -4.50 -21.48 1.88
C THR A 143 -5.87 -21.96 2.35
N GLY A 144 -6.76 -21.06 2.73
CA GLY A 144 -8.03 -21.40 3.37
C GLY A 144 -7.91 -21.86 4.84
N LYS A 145 -6.69 -22.16 5.32
CA LYS A 145 -6.43 -22.64 6.67
C LYS A 145 -5.52 -21.72 7.50
N LYS A 146 -4.64 -20.96 6.85
CA LYS A 146 -3.70 -20.06 7.52
C LYS A 146 -4.11 -18.61 7.25
N TRP A 147 -4.34 -17.85 8.32
CA TRP A 147 -4.63 -16.44 8.27
C TRP A 147 -3.37 -15.63 8.61
N ILE A 148 -3.14 -14.57 7.86
CA ILE A 148 -2.12 -13.57 8.17
C ILE A 148 -2.83 -12.28 8.53
N GLU A 149 -2.43 -11.69 9.64
CA GLU A 149 -2.89 -10.37 10.02
C GLU A 149 -2.12 -9.31 9.23
N ALA A 150 -2.84 -8.33 8.74
CA ALA A 150 -2.29 -7.21 8.01
C ALA A 150 -2.98 -5.91 8.44
N ARG A 151 -2.39 -4.79 8.08
CA ARG A 151 -3.00 -3.48 8.23
C ARG A 151 -3.07 -2.79 6.87
N ARG A 152 -4.26 -2.34 6.51
CA ARG A 152 -4.47 -1.46 5.37
C ARG A 152 -4.46 -0.02 5.85
N THR A 153 -3.59 0.80 5.29
CA THR A 153 -3.57 2.25 5.52
C THR A 153 -3.86 2.96 4.20
N THR A 154 -4.76 3.92 4.21
CA THR A 154 -5.12 4.71 3.03
C THR A 154 -4.93 6.19 3.35
N TYR A 155 -4.16 6.87 2.52
CA TYR A 155 -4.04 8.33 2.54
C TYR A 155 -4.82 8.89 1.35
N GLY A 156 -5.73 9.81 1.62
CA GLY A 156 -6.50 10.50 0.60
C GLY A 156 -6.18 11.98 0.57
N TYR A 157 -5.71 12.47 -0.56
CA TYR A 157 -5.58 13.88 -0.87
C TYR A 157 -6.72 14.30 -1.81
N TYR A 158 -7.41 15.36 -1.46
CA TYR A 158 -8.54 15.88 -2.22
C TYR A 158 -8.48 17.41 -2.24
N LYS A 159 -8.46 17.98 -3.42
CA LYS A 159 -8.44 19.44 -3.64
C LYS A 159 -9.47 19.83 -4.69
N ASP A 160 -10.25 20.87 -4.42
CA ASP A 160 -11.19 21.46 -5.39
C ASP A 160 -10.48 22.45 -6.32
N ASN A 161 -11.09 22.70 -7.50
CA ASN A 161 -10.75 23.76 -8.47
C ASN A 161 -9.37 23.64 -9.17
N PRO A 162 -9.12 22.69 -10.08
CA PRO A 162 -9.98 21.55 -10.42
C PRO A 162 -9.97 20.49 -9.34
N LEU A 163 -10.99 19.63 -9.30
CA LEU A 163 -11.02 18.54 -8.34
C LEU A 163 -9.93 17.53 -8.67
N ARG A 164 -8.96 17.41 -7.78
CA ARG A 164 -7.85 16.46 -7.85
C ARG A 164 -7.95 15.49 -6.68
N CYS A 165 -7.84 14.24 -7.02
CA CYS A 165 -7.86 13.17 -6.05
C CYS A 165 -6.60 12.34 -6.17
N MET A 166 -5.91 12.10 -5.06
CA MET A 166 -4.86 11.10 -5.00
C MET A 166 -5.11 10.18 -3.81
N THR A 167 -5.01 8.89 -4.05
CA THR A 167 -5.15 7.88 -3.02
C THR A 167 -3.89 7.02 -2.98
N ILE A 168 -3.25 6.96 -1.81
CA ILE A 168 -2.15 6.06 -1.52
C ILE A 168 -2.71 4.95 -0.65
N VAL A 169 -2.66 3.70 -1.13
CA VAL A 169 -3.08 2.54 -0.35
C VAL A 169 -1.88 1.69 -0.02
N GLN A 170 -1.69 1.41 1.25
CA GLN A 170 -0.62 0.60 1.79
C GLN A 170 -1.20 -0.64 2.46
N TRP A 171 -0.54 -1.76 2.27
CA TRP A 171 -0.87 -3.03 2.87
C TRP A 171 0.36 -3.64 3.50
N ALA A 172 0.39 -3.72 4.84
CA ALA A 172 1.53 -4.19 5.60
C ALA A 172 1.16 -5.36 6.51
N THR A 173 1.96 -6.42 6.47
CA THR A 173 1.77 -7.64 7.26
C THR A 173 2.56 -7.63 8.58
N SER A 174 3.42 -6.64 8.80
CA SER A 174 4.19 -6.53 10.04
C SER A 174 4.50 -5.06 10.39
N GLU A 175 4.94 -4.84 11.62
CA GLU A 175 5.31 -3.50 12.11
C GLU A 175 6.50 -2.89 11.37
N PRO A 176 7.60 -3.62 11.05
CA PRO A 176 8.68 -3.07 10.25
C PRO A 176 8.21 -2.54 8.88
N PHE A 177 7.39 -3.32 8.16
CA PHE A 177 6.83 -2.87 6.88
C PHE A 177 5.90 -1.66 7.02
N ARG A 178 5.15 -1.56 8.14
CA ARG A 178 4.35 -0.36 8.40
C ARG A 178 5.19 0.89 8.53
N LYS A 179 6.31 0.82 9.28
CA LYS A 179 7.24 1.94 9.45
C LYS A 179 7.89 2.34 8.12
N GLU A 180 8.36 1.38 7.36
CA GLU A 180 8.93 1.61 6.04
C GLU A 180 7.93 2.29 5.09
N MET A 181 6.67 1.83 5.08
CA MET A 181 5.60 2.45 4.31
C MET A 181 5.21 3.85 4.80
N ASP A 182 5.22 4.10 6.11
CA ASP A 182 5.01 5.44 6.66
C ASP A 182 6.14 6.39 6.23
N GLU A 183 7.39 5.93 6.15
CA GLU A 183 8.52 6.70 5.62
C GLU A 183 8.36 6.99 4.11
N MET A 184 7.90 5.99 3.32
CA MET A 184 7.54 6.24 1.92
C MET A 184 6.45 7.32 1.83
N ALA A 185 5.39 7.22 2.62
CA ALA A 185 4.32 8.20 2.63
C ALA A 185 4.82 9.60 3.02
N GLN A 186 5.70 9.71 4.00
CA GLN A 186 6.32 10.98 4.40
C GLN A 186 7.18 11.61 3.28
N SER A 187 7.65 10.82 2.33
CA SER A 187 8.43 11.32 1.19
C SER A 187 7.56 11.85 0.04
N PHE A 188 6.23 11.69 0.09
CA PHE A 188 5.34 12.17 -0.95
C PHE A 188 5.36 13.69 -1.06
N PHE A 189 5.47 14.15 -2.29
CA PHE A 189 5.38 15.54 -2.67
C PHE A 189 4.39 15.69 -3.81
N ILE A 190 3.45 16.60 -3.68
CA ILE A 190 2.51 16.97 -4.73
C ILE A 190 2.89 18.34 -5.24
N ARG A 191 3.21 18.43 -6.53
CA ARG A 191 3.43 19.71 -7.20
C ARG A 191 2.08 20.39 -7.37
N GLU A 192 1.89 21.49 -6.71
CA GLU A 192 0.78 22.39 -7.03
C GLU A 192 1.07 23.07 -8.38
N PRO A 193 0.08 23.19 -9.26
CA PRO A 193 0.24 23.88 -10.54
C PRO A 193 0.47 25.38 -10.36
#